data_f3cc968e1fb47bb9ee6f1e97d5dc2987
#
_entry.id   f3cc968e1fb47bb9ee6f1e97d5dc2987
#
_cell.length_a   1.000
_cell.length_b   1.000
_cell.length_c   1.000
_cell.angle_alpha   90.00
_cell.angle_beta   90.00
_cell.angle_gamma   90.00
#
_symmetry.space_group_name_H-M   'P 1'
#
loop_
_entity.id
_entity.type
_entity.pdbx_description
1 polymer ?
#
loop_
_entity_poly.entity_id
_entity_poly.type
_entity_poly.pdbx_seq_one_letter_code
_entity_poly.pdbx_strand_id
1 'polypeptide(L)'
;TSIGELKNLFHFANLVQMNYDEALTIFKSKNFAHIFLQDDFYLLSMYEGLIKSTSIEVAMEEFLVSANKKQPTKIAISQNNKEYDIITEDEGDTIIISKENWGYTNIDIVVKDEFIEVSKNKITSDDFAGSNYEFAFCIKKDKLHAGNNYGVIEFVTKTQTERLTISAKRPATLSEINVSYDTSIKEIYRKYIDFRVHRIDMDKWA
;
A
#
# COMPACT_ATOMS: atom_id res chain seq x y z
N THR A 1 -21.53 -28.59 4.58
CA THR A 1 -21.92 -28.94 3.20
C THR A 1 -20.93 -29.95 2.65
N SER A 2 -21.36 -31.10 2.15
CA SER A 2 -20.45 -32.06 1.53
C SER A 2 -20.13 -31.64 0.10
N ILE A 3 -18.95 -32.03 -0.44
CA ILE A 3 -18.58 -31.78 -1.84
C ILE A 3 -19.68 -32.27 -2.80
N GLY A 4 -20.39 -33.35 -2.44
CA GLY A 4 -21.51 -33.92 -3.22
C GLY A 4 -22.73 -32.99 -3.38
N GLU A 5 -22.84 -31.94 -2.57
CA GLU A 5 -23.91 -30.93 -2.65
C GLU A 5 -23.55 -29.75 -3.58
N LEU A 6 -22.26 -29.56 -3.90
CA LEU A 6 -21.79 -28.55 -4.83
C LEU A 6 -21.96 -29.03 -6.27
N LYS A 7 -22.91 -28.46 -6.97
CA LYS A 7 -23.24 -28.83 -8.35
C LYS A 7 -22.38 -28.14 -9.42
N ASN A 8 -21.81 -26.98 -9.09
CA ASN A 8 -21.04 -26.17 -10.03
C ASN A 8 -20.26 -25.04 -9.30
N LEU A 9 -19.42 -24.31 -10.03
CA LEU A 9 -18.62 -23.21 -9.51
C LEU A 9 -19.44 -22.02 -8.98
N PHE A 10 -20.69 -21.84 -9.42
CA PHE A 10 -21.55 -20.81 -8.87
C PHE A 10 -21.95 -21.13 -7.42
N HIS A 11 -22.31 -22.39 -7.15
CA HIS A 11 -22.58 -22.85 -5.78
C HIS A 11 -21.35 -22.75 -4.89
N PHE A 12 -20.17 -23.04 -5.45
CA PHE A 12 -18.91 -22.86 -4.71
C PHE A 12 -18.65 -21.37 -4.39
N ALA A 13 -18.82 -20.46 -5.33
CA ALA A 13 -18.67 -19.02 -5.10
C ALA A 13 -19.63 -18.49 -3.99
N ASN A 14 -20.86 -18.99 -3.95
CA ASN A 14 -21.80 -18.68 -2.88
C ASN A 14 -21.33 -19.23 -1.52
N LEU A 15 -20.78 -20.46 -1.50
CA LEU A 15 -20.22 -21.03 -0.27
C LEU A 15 -19.05 -20.19 0.26
N VAL A 16 -18.17 -19.69 -0.61
CA VAL A 16 -17.06 -18.80 -0.21
C VAL A 16 -17.56 -17.54 0.51
N GLN A 17 -18.70 -16.99 0.11
CA GLN A 17 -19.31 -15.84 0.78
C GLN A 17 -19.96 -16.21 2.12
N MET A 18 -20.54 -17.39 2.22
CA MET A 18 -21.30 -17.83 3.40
C MET A 18 -20.41 -18.47 4.47
N ASN A 19 -19.44 -19.26 4.07
CA ASN A 19 -18.56 -20.01 4.95
C ASN A 19 -17.18 -20.19 4.28
N TYR A 20 -16.31 -19.21 4.49
CA TYR A 20 -15.00 -19.13 3.85
C TYR A 20 -14.10 -20.33 4.20
N ASP A 21 -14.07 -20.74 5.49
CA ASP A 21 -13.20 -21.83 5.96
C ASP A 21 -13.62 -23.19 5.37
N GLU A 22 -14.93 -23.43 5.28
CA GLU A 22 -15.45 -24.62 4.65
C GLU A 22 -15.12 -24.64 3.15
N ALA A 23 -15.30 -23.51 2.46
CA ALA A 23 -14.95 -23.38 1.05
C ALA A 23 -13.47 -23.61 0.82
N LEU A 24 -12.60 -23.08 1.68
CA LEU A 24 -11.14 -23.27 1.61
C LEU A 24 -10.76 -24.76 1.78
N THR A 25 -11.42 -25.45 2.71
CA THR A 25 -11.24 -26.89 2.94
C THR A 25 -11.62 -27.69 1.69
N ILE A 26 -12.75 -27.33 1.07
CA ILE A 26 -13.23 -27.96 -0.16
C ILE A 26 -12.30 -27.65 -1.33
N PHE A 27 -11.82 -26.42 -1.48
CA PHE A 27 -10.88 -26.02 -2.52
C PHE A 27 -9.57 -26.81 -2.46
N LYS A 28 -9.07 -27.11 -1.26
CA LYS A 28 -7.89 -27.98 -1.03
C LYS A 28 -8.12 -29.46 -1.35
N SER A 29 -9.38 -29.88 -1.43
CA SER A 29 -9.71 -31.29 -1.62
C SER A 29 -9.38 -31.76 -3.05
N LYS A 30 -8.80 -32.96 -3.14
CA LYS A 30 -8.53 -33.62 -4.44
C LYS A 30 -9.79 -33.77 -5.32
N ASN A 31 -10.96 -33.78 -4.70
CA ASN A 31 -12.24 -33.95 -5.37
C ASN A 31 -12.84 -32.62 -5.87
N PHE A 32 -12.25 -31.47 -5.54
CA PHE A 32 -12.77 -30.17 -6.00
C PHE A 32 -12.85 -30.06 -7.52
N ALA A 33 -11.85 -30.61 -8.22
CA ALA A 33 -11.82 -30.61 -9.67
C ALA A 33 -13.04 -31.26 -10.32
N HIS A 34 -13.73 -32.20 -9.65
CA HIS A 34 -14.95 -32.84 -10.19
C HIS A 34 -16.12 -31.87 -10.41
N ILE A 35 -16.11 -30.69 -9.78
CA ILE A 35 -17.16 -29.69 -9.93
C ILE A 35 -17.15 -29.06 -11.34
N PHE A 36 -15.99 -29.07 -12.04
CA PHE A 36 -15.82 -28.46 -13.35
C PHE A 36 -15.10 -29.34 -14.39
N LEU A 37 -14.65 -30.54 -14.03
CA LEU A 37 -13.87 -31.43 -14.88
C LEU A 37 -14.55 -31.80 -16.23
N GLN A 38 -15.86 -31.71 -16.29
CA GLN A 38 -16.59 -32.12 -17.48
C GLN A 38 -16.65 -31.05 -18.57
N ASP A 39 -16.35 -29.79 -18.24
CA ASP A 39 -16.68 -28.64 -19.08
C ASP A 39 -15.48 -27.76 -19.47
N ASP A 40 -14.33 -27.78 -18.74
CA ASP A 40 -13.25 -26.84 -19.00
C ASP A 40 -11.84 -27.30 -18.58
N PHE A 41 -11.11 -27.83 -19.57
CA PHE A 41 -9.72 -28.26 -19.41
C PHE A 41 -8.79 -27.11 -19.00
N TYR A 42 -9.11 -25.86 -19.37
CA TYR A 42 -8.35 -24.67 -18.99
C TYR A 42 -8.46 -24.41 -17.48
N LEU A 43 -9.67 -24.46 -16.93
CA LEU A 43 -9.89 -24.29 -15.49
C LEU A 43 -9.22 -25.40 -14.67
N LEU A 44 -9.18 -26.64 -15.18
CA LEU A 44 -8.47 -27.73 -14.52
C LEU A 44 -6.97 -27.45 -14.42
N SER A 45 -6.34 -27.11 -15.55
CA SER A 45 -4.90 -26.81 -15.61
C SER A 45 -4.53 -25.64 -14.71
N MET A 46 -5.37 -24.59 -14.68
CA MET A 46 -5.19 -23.43 -13.81
C MET A 46 -5.31 -23.82 -12.34
N TYR A 47 -6.34 -24.59 -11.96
CA TYR A 47 -6.52 -25.08 -10.60
C TYR A 47 -5.32 -25.90 -10.11
N GLU A 48 -4.83 -26.83 -10.94
CA GLU A 48 -3.65 -27.65 -10.64
C GLU A 48 -2.37 -26.82 -10.42
N GLY A 49 -2.27 -25.69 -11.09
CA GLY A 49 -1.20 -24.70 -10.86
C GLY A 49 -1.38 -23.96 -9.55
N LEU A 50 -2.57 -23.43 -9.33
CA LEU A 50 -2.90 -22.58 -8.17
C LEU A 50 -2.89 -23.33 -6.83
N ILE A 51 -3.32 -24.59 -6.80
CA ILE A 51 -3.33 -25.42 -5.58
C ILE A 51 -1.92 -25.66 -4.99
N LYS A 52 -0.87 -25.43 -5.78
CA LYS A 52 0.53 -25.52 -5.34
C LYS A 52 1.07 -24.20 -4.77
N SER A 53 0.26 -23.15 -4.75
CA SER A 53 0.63 -21.83 -4.20
C SER A 53 0.92 -21.91 -2.71
N THR A 54 1.81 -21.05 -2.25
CA THR A 54 2.13 -20.88 -0.81
C THR A 54 0.99 -20.27 -0.02
N SER A 55 0.10 -19.50 -0.68
CA SER A 55 -1.14 -18.97 -0.08
C SER A 55 -2.33 -19.51 -0.84
N ILE A 56 -3.04 -20.42 -0.19
CA ILE A 56 -4.21 -21.07 -0.79
C ILE A 56 -5.42 -20.13 -0.83
N GLU A 57 -5.48 -19.17 0.08
CA GLU A 57 -6.48 -18.10 0.13
C GLU A 57 -6.40 -17.25 -1.14
N VAL A 58 -5.19 -16.80 -1.48
CA VAL A 58 -4.93 -16.05 -2.71
C VAL A 58 -5.20 -16.91 -3.94
N ALA A 59 -4.83 -18.18 -3.90
CA ALA A 59 -5.08 -19.13 -5.00
C ALA A 59 -6.58 -19.32 -5.28
N MET A 60 -7.38 -19.45 -4.23
CA MET A 60 -8.85 -19.58 -4.34
C MET A 60 -9.47 -18.32 -4.93
N GLU A 61 -9.03 -17.14 -4.49
CA GLU A 61 -9.47 -15.86 -5.06
C GLU A 61 -9.14 -15.76 -6.54
N GLU A 62 -7.91 -16.07 -6.92
CA GLU A 62 -7.45 -16.02 -8.30
C GLU A 62 -8.21 -16.99 -9.19
N PHE A 63 -8.49 -18.19 -8.69
CA PHE A 63 -9.30 -19.17 -9.38
C PHE A 63 -10.72 -18.66 -9.67
N LEU A 64 -11.39 -18.10 -8.65
CA LEU A 64 -12.76 -17.58 -8.82
C LEU A 64 -12.84 -16.38 -9.77
N VAL A 65 -11.84 -15.50 -9.72
CA VAL A 65 -11.75 -14.36 -10.65
C VAL A 65 -11.54 -14.86 -12.08
N SER A 66 -10.61 -15.78 -12.29
CA SER A 66 -10.30 -16.34 -13.62
C SER A 66 -11.45 -17.18 -14.18
N ALA A 67 -12.21 -17.84 -13.30
CA ALA A 67 -13.43 -18.56 -13.68
C ALA A 67 -14.65 -17.64 -13.90
N ASN A 68 -14.48 -16.32 -13.84
CA ASN A 68 -15.56 -15.31 -13.95
C ASN A 68 -16.70 -15.51 -12.94
N LYS A 69 -16.38 -16.00 -11.73
CA LYS A 69 -17.36 -16.19 -10.66
C LYS A 69 -17.39 -15.06 -9.64
N LYS A 70 -16.38 -14.21 -9.70
CA LYS A 70 -16.32 -12.95 -8.92
C LYS A 70 -15.45 -11.90 -9.62
N GLN A 71 -15.61 -10.64 -9.21
CA GLN A 71 -14.66 -9.57 -9.54
C GLN A 71 -13.47 -9.60 -8.56
N PRO A 72 -12.27 -9.15 -8.96
CA PRO A 72 -11.15 -8.96 -8.05
C PRO A 72 -11.56 -8.14 -6.82
N THR A 73 -11.07 -8.50 -5.64
CA THR A 73 -11.32 -7.73 -4.43
C THR A 73 -10.66 -6.37 -4.56
N LYS A 74 -11.47 -5.30 -4.42
CA LYS A 74 -11.03 -3.92 -4.46
C LYS A 74 -10.92 -3.34 -3.07
N ILE A 75 -9.95 -2.45 -2.90
CA ILE A 75 -9.77 -1.66 -1.69
C ILE A 75 -9.96 -0.18 -1.98
N ALA A 76 -10.37 0.57 -0.97
CA ALA A 76 -10.39 2.02 -0.98
C ALA A 76 -9.77 2.54 0.33
N ILE A 77 -9.17 3.71 0.29
CA ILE A 77 -8.67 4.41 1.47
C ILE A 77 -9.55 5.63 1.76
N SER A 78 -9.75 5.93 3.04
CA SER A 78 -10.65 7.02 3.48
C SER A 78 -10.17 8.40 3.06
N GLN A 79 -8.86 8.57 2.85
CA GLN A 79 -8.23 9.83 2.46
C GLN A 79 -7.01 9.53 1.59
N ASN A 80 -6.81 10.35 0.53
CA ASN A 80 -5.67 10.21 -0.39
C ASN A 80 -4.56 11.21 -0.10
N ASN A 81 -4.81 12.18 0.80
CA ASN A 81 -3.88 13.23 1.18
C ASN A 81 -3.99 13.57 2.66
N LYS A 82 -2.86 13.76 3.32
CA LYS A 82 -2.72 14.26 4.70
C LYS A 82 -1.69 15.38 4.73
N GLU A 83 -2.04 16.49 5.39
CA GLU A 83 -1.21 17.66 5.51
C GLU A 83 -0.98 18.01 6.98
N TYR A 84 0.28 18.24 7.34
CA TYR A 84 0.71 18.57 8.69
C TYR A 84 1.50 19.87 8.65
N ASP A 85 0.90 20.96 9.13
CA ASP A 85 1.44 22.31 9.00
C ASP A 85 2.69 22.55 9.84
N ILE A 86 2.77 21.99 11.05
CA ILE A 86 3.92 22.16 11.95
C ILE A 86 4.14 20.88 12.74
N ILE A 87 5.27 20.22 12.49
CA ILE A 87 5.72 19.04 13.23
C ILE A 87 6.80 19.45 14.23
N THR A 88 6.50 19.37 15.53
CA THR A 88 7.42 19.65 16.63
C THR A 88 7.80 18.41 17.44
N GLU A 89 7.04 17.34 17.32
CA GLU A 89 7.23 16.01 17.91
C GLU A 89 6.78 14.92 16.93
N ASP A 90 6.97 13.66 17.27
CA ASP A 90 6.46 12.55 16.44
C ASP A 90 4.93 12.59 16.40
N GLU A 91 4.37 12.54 15.19
CA GLU A 91 2.92 12.66 14.96
C GLU A 91 2.35 11.33 14.46
N GLY A 92 1.52 10.68 15.31
CA GLY A 92 0.79 9.46 14.93
C GLY A 92 -0.57 9.78 14.35
N ASP A 93 -0.95 9.08 13.27
CA ASP A 93 -2.26 9.24 12.63
C ASP A 93 -2.77 7.92 12.06
N THR A 94 -4.04 7.88 11.68
CA THR A 94 -4.69 6.71 11.11
C THR A 94 -5.52 7.04 9.88
N ILE A 95 -5.70 6.05 9.01
CA ILE A 95 -6.69 6.05 7.94
C ILE A 95 -7.47 4.73 7.95
N ILE A 96 -8.65 4.73 7.35
CA ILE A 96 -9.43 3.52 7.15
C ILE A 96 -9.15 2.96 5.75
N ILE A 97 -8.79 1.69 5.69
CA ILE A 97 -8.76 0.90 4.45
C ILE A 97 -10.03 0.06 4.43
N SER A 98 -10.81 0.15 3.36
CA SER A 98 -12.07 -0.57 3.19
C SER A 98 -12.01 -1.55 2.04
N LYS A 99 -12.57 -2.75 2.20
CA LYS A 99 -12.88 -3.65 1.08
C LYS A 99 -14.21 -3.25 0.47
N GLU A 100 -14.21 -2.96 -0.83
CA GLU A 100 -15.43 -2.55 -1.55
C GLU A 100 -16.31 -3.73 -1.96
N ASN A 101 -15.73 -4.92 -2.02
CA ASN A 101 -16.44 -6.16 -2.37
C ASN A 101 -15.90 -7.34 -1.53
N TRP A 102 -16.65 -8.46 -1.56
CA TRP A 102 -16.28 -9.65 -0.82
C TRP A 102 -15.02 -10.33 -1.39
N GLY A 103 -14.31 -11.05 -0.54
CA GLY A 103 -13.18 -11.91 -0.88
C GLY A 103 -11.96 -11.69 -0.02
N TYR A 104 -10.97 -12.53 -0.26
CA TYR A 104 -9.67 -12.42 0.38
C TYR A 104 -8.81 -11.36 -0.32
N THR A 105 -8.13 -10.55 0.45
CA THR A 105 -7.15 -9.60 -0.07
C THR A 105 -5.86 -9.68 0.72
N ASN A 106 -4.77 -9.34 0.04
CA ASN A 106 -3.44 -9.19 0.58
C ASN A 106 -2.90 -7.85 0.09
N ILE A 107 -2.52 -6.99 1.01
CA ILE A 107 -2.07 -5.63 0.74
C ILE A 107 -0.64 -5.49 1.23
N ASP A 108 0.29 -5.26 0.34
CA ASP A 108 1.67 -4.92 0.68
C ASP A 108 1.78 -3.40 0.83
N ILE A 109 2.38 -2.96 1.94
CA ILE A 109 2.58 -1.54 2.25
C ILE A 109 3.99 -1.14 1.85
N VAL A 110 4.09 -0.19 0.94
CA VAL A 110 5.38 0.32 0.45
C VAL A 110 5.55 1.77 0.86
N VAL A 111 6.59 2.03 1.64
CA VAL A 111 7.01 3.37 2.05
C VAL A 111 8.48 3.53 1.68
N LYS A 112 8.82 4.62 1.01
CA LYS A 112 10.20 4.93 0.59
C LYS A 112 10.82 6.05 1.43
N ASP A 113 9.98 6.82 2.11
CA ASP A 113 10.35 8.04 2.82
C ASP A 113 10.63 7.72 4.28
N GLU A 114 11.86 7.94 4.72
CA GLU A 114 12.35 7.55 6.06
C GLU A 114 11.59 8.23 7.21
N PHE A 115 10.93 9.37 6.96
CA PHE A 115 10.17 10.08 7.98
C PHE A 115 8.79 9.48 8.24
N ILE A 116 8.37 8.49 7.45
CA ILE A 116 7.09 7.78 7.63
C ILE A 116 7.37 6.38 8.17
N GLU A 117 6.89 6.11 9.37
CA GLU A 117 6.92 4.79 9.99
C GLU A 117 5.52 4.19 9.97
N VAL A 118 5.40 2.94 9.59
CA VAL A 118 4.10 2.24 9.50
C VAL A 118 4.01 1.11 10.51
N SER A 119 2.80 0.85 11.01
CA SER A 119 2.56 -0.20 12.01
C SER A 119 2.72 -1.61 11.46
N LYS A 120 2.44 -1.81 10.17
CA LYS A 120 2.56 -3.08 9.45
C LYS A 120 3.00 -2.85 8.01
N ASN A 121 3.82 -3.76 7.48
CA ASN A 121 4.22 -3.76 6.07
C ASN A 121 3.31 -4.63 5.19
N LYS A 122 2.40 -5.39 5.80
CA LYS A 122 1.48 -6.28 5.12
C LYS A 122 0.17 -6.41 5.90
N ILE A 123 -0.95 -6.33 5.18
CA ILE A 123 -2.30 -6.48 5.72
C ILE A 123 -3.00 -7.59 4.93
N THR A 124 -3.67 -8.48 5.63
CA THR A 124 -4.48 -9.56 5.02
C THR A 124 -5.94 -9.40 5.39
N SER A 125 -6.81 -10.18 4.77
CA SER A 125 -8.24 -10.17 5.11
C SER A 125 -8.53 -10.48 6.56
N ASP A 126 -7.63 -11.22 7.25
CA ASP A 126 -7.78 -11.60 8.66
C ASP A 126 -7.59 -10.41 9.62
N ASP A 127 -6.93 -9.34 9.14
CA ASP A 127 -6.75 -8.10 9.90
C ASP A 127 -7.99 -7.20 9.89
N PHE A 128 -8.93 -7.43 8.97
CA PHE A 128 -10.10 -6.58 8.81
C PHE A 128 -11.18 -6.90 9.85
N ALA A 129 -11.71 -5.87 10.49
CA ALA A 129 -12.95 -5.94 11.26
C ALA A 129 -14.13 -5.70 10.30
N GLY A 130 -14.75 -6.79 9.82
CA GLY A 130 -15.73 -6.75 8.74
C GLY A 130 -15.09 -6.33 7.41
N SER A 131 -15.52 -5.20 6.85
CA SER A 131 -14.94 -4.65 5.61
C SER A 131 -13.85 -3.59 5.83
N ASN A 132 -13.57 -3.20 7.07
CA ASN A 132 -12.68 -2.08 7.39
C ASN A 132 -11.47 -2.51 8.21
N TYR A 133 -10.34 -1.84 7.95
CA TYR A 133 -9.11 -1.93 8.72
C TYR A 133 -8.60 -0.52 9.06
N GLU A 134 -8.29 -0.26 10.32
CA GLU A 134 -7.67 0.99 10.75
C GLU A 134 -6.15 0.86 10.62
N PHE A 135 -5.59 1.58 9.66
CA PHE A 135 -4.16 1.59 9.38
C PHE A 135 -3.50 2.78 10.08
N ALA A 136 -2.55 2.49 10.97
CA ALA A 136 -1.80 3.49 11.72
C ALA A 136 -0.41 3.72 11.12
N PHE A 137 0.02 4.97 11.11
CA PHE A 137 1.36 5.39 10.74
C PHE A 137 1.83 6.53 11.65
N CYS A 138 3.12 6.83 11.63
CA CYS A 138 3.73 7.88 12.44
C CYS A 138 4.71 8.70 11.58
N ILE A 139 4.65 10.01 11.71
CA ILE A 139 5.61 10.93 11.12
C ILE A 139 6.73 11.16 12.13
N LYS A 140 7.95 10.77 11.78
CA LYS A 140 9.13 10.89 12.62
C LYS A 140 9.77 12.26 12.44
N LYS A 141 9.64 13.12 13.46
CA LYS A 141 10.21 14.49 13.45
C LYS A 141 11.68 14.51 13.11
N ASP A 142 12.45 13.61 13.72
CA ASP A 142 13.93 13.61 13.58
C ASP A 142 14.40 13.21 12.17
N LYS A 143 13.50 12.67 11.35
CA LYS A 143 13.76 12.30 9.95
C LYS A 143 13.30 13.38 8.95
N LEU A 144 12.58 14.41 9.43
CA LEU A 144 12.15 15.52 8.60
C LEU A 144 13.27 16.54 8.40
N HIS A 145 13.41 17.03 7.17
CA HIS A 145 14.22 18.21 6.87
C HIS A 145 13.49 19.49 7.32
N ALA A 146 14.23 20.55 7.56
CA ALA A 146 13.65 21.87 7.77
C ALA A 146 12.85 22.32 6.53
N GLY A 147 11.64 22.80 6.73
CA GLY A 147 10.70 23.16 5.65
C GLY A 147 9.74 22.02 5.32
N ASN A 148 9.30 21.99 4.06
CA ASN A 148 8.28 21.03 3.60
C ASN A 148 8.93 19.69 3.22
N ASN A 149 8.32 18.61 3.69
CA ASN A 149 8.68 17.23 3.36
C ASN A 149 7.47 16.57 2.70
N TYR A 150 7.70 15.76 1.68
CA TYR A 150 6.66 15.04 0.94
C TYR A 150 6.99 13.57 0.92
N GLY A 151 5.99 12.74 1.16
CA GLY A 151 6.13 11.30 1.16
C GLY A 151 4.87 10.60 0.71
N VAL A 152 4.98 9.31 0.40
CA VAL A 152 3.88 8.49 -0.09
C VAL A 152 3.88 7.12 0.58
N ILE A 153 2.70 6.70 1.03
CA ILE A 153 2.41 5.31 1.40
C ILE A 153 1.63 4.69 0.26
N GLU A 154 2.16 3.62 -0.33
CA GLU A 154 1.47 2.85 -1.36
C GLU A 154 0.88 1.57 -0.75
N PHE A 155 -0.41 1.33 -1.01
CA PHE A 155 -1.16 0.14 -0.64
C PHE A 155 -1.32 -0.72 -1.90
N VAL A 156 -0.49 -1.73 -2.04
CA VAL A 156 -0.35 -2.52 -3.26
C VAL A 156 -1.08 -3.84 -3.10
N THR A 157 -2.07 -4.09 -3.95
CA THR A 157 -2.69 -5.41 -4.13
C THR A 157 -2.25 -6.00 -5.47
N LYS A 158 -2.65 -7.22 -5.77
CA LYS A 158 -2.36 -7.85 -7.07
C LYS A 158 -2.95 -7.07 -8.26
N THR A 159 -4.05 -6.34 -8.07
CA THR A 159 -4.84 -5.74 -9.16
C THR A 159 -4.92 -4.22 -9.10
N GLN A 160 -4.55 -3.60 -7.98
CA GLN A 160 -4.61 -2.15 -7.83
C GLN A 160 -3.57 -1.62 -6.85
N THR A 161 -3.28 -0.33 -6.92
CA THR A 161 -2.45 0.40 -5.96
C THR A 161 -3.17 1.67 -5.56
N GLU A 162 -3.46 1.80 -4.25
CA GLU A 162 -3.94 3.04 -3.65
C GLU A 162 -2.77 3.81 -3.03
N ARG A 163 -2.87 5.14 -3.00
CA ARG A 163 -1.79 6.02 -2.52
C ARG A 163 -2.30 7.04 -1.53
N LEU A 164 -1.61 7.13 -0.39
CA LEU A 164 -1.74 8.22 0.56
C LEU A 164 -0.53 9.14 0.43
N THR A 165 -0.76 10.36 0.00
CA THR A 165 0.26 11.41 -0.05
C THR A 165 0.33 12.13 1.29
N ILE A 166 1.52 12.34 1.82
CA ILE A 166 1.78 13.01 3.09
C ILE A 166 2.64 14.24 2.83
N SER A 167 2.17 15.39 3.31
CA SER A 167 2.92 16.64 3.34
C SER A 167 3.13 17.04 4.80
N ALA A 168 4.39 17.16 5.23
CA ALA A 168 4.74 17.50 6.61
C ALA A 168 5.76 18.61 6.63
N LYS A 169 5.49 19.64 7.45
CA LYS A 169 6.37 20.81 7.60
C LYS A 169 7.04 20.81 8.98
N ARG A 170 8.36 20.83 8.99
CA ARG A 170 9.16 21.01 10.20
C ARG A 170 9.77 22.41 10.24
N PRO A 171 9.57 23.19 11.32
CA PRO A 171 10.27 24.47 11.46
C PRO A 171 11.78 24.26 11.55
N ALA A 172 12.55 25.19 10.96
CA ALA A 172 13.99 25.19 11.09
C ALA A 172 14.41 25.53 12.53
N THR A 173 15.42 24.85 13.03
CA THR A 173 16.04 25.20 14.31
C THR A 173 16.93 26.45 14.17
N LEU A 174 17.19 27.16 15.28
CA LEU A 174 18.10 28.33 15.26
C LEU A 174 19.50 27.97 14.73
N SER A 175 19.99 26.77 15.02
CA SER A 175 21.28 26.29 14.49
C SER A 175 21.24 26.09 12.97
N GLU A 176 20.17 25.54 12.44
CA GLU A 176 19.98 25.35 10.99
C GLU A 176 19.86 26.68 10.25
N ILE A 177 19.13 27.66 10.84
CA ILE A 177 19.01 29.01 10.30
C ILE A 177 20.37 29.69 10.28
N ASN A 178 21.15 29.59 11.35
CA ASN A 178 22.48 30.19 11.43
C ASN A 178 23.46 29.60 10.41
N VAL A 179 23.45 28.27 10.22
CA VAL A 179 24.29 27.59 9.22
C VAL A 179 23.90 28.04 7.81
N SER A 180 22.61 28.12 7.52
CA SER A 180 22.12 28.59 6.21
C SER A 180 22.51 30.04 5.95
N TYR A 181 22.38 30.92 6.96
CA TYR A 181 22.77 32.32 6.88
C TYR A 181 24.28 32.47 6.64
N ASP A 182 25.11 31.77 7.42
CA ASP A 182 26.58 31.79 7.27
C ASP A 182 27.01 31.29 5.88
N THR A 183 26.36 30.25 5.36
CA THR A 183 26.64 29.71 4.03
C THR A 183 26.31 30.72 2.95
N SER A 184 25.15 31.36 3.03
CA SER A 184 24.72 32.39 2.08
C SER A 184 25.65 33.61 2.12
N ILE A 185 26.06 34.06 3.30
CA ILE A 185 27.03 35.18 3.42
C ILE A 185 28.37 34.81 2.80
N LYS A 186 28.90 33.61 3.08
CA LYS A 186 30.17 33.14 2.48
C LYS A 186 30.10 33.08 0.95
N GLU A 187 28.97 32.68 0.41
CA GLU A 187 28.75 32.62 -1.04
C GLU A 187 28.70 34.02 -1.65
N ILE A 188 28.00 34.97 -1.01
CA ILE A 188 27.96 36.38 -1.43
C ILE A 188 29.37 36.98 -1.43
N TYR A 189 30.14 36.77 -0.34
CA TYR A 189 31.52 37.25 -0.25
C TYR A 189 32.42 36.64 -1.33
N ARG A 190 32.27 35.34 -1.61
CA ARG A 190 33.03 34.68 -2.68
C ARG A 190 32.72 35.27 -4.04
N LYS A 191 31.44 35.42 -4.38
CA LYS A 191 31.00 36.07 -5.63
C LYS A 191 31.52 37.53 -5.73
N TYR A 192 31.46 38.28 -4.61
CA TYR A 192 31.99 39.66 -4.58
C TYR A 192 33.50 39.71 -4.82
N ILE A 193 34.27 38.81 -4.20
CA ILE A 193 35.72 38.73 -4.44
C ILE A 193 36.01 38.38 -5.91
N ASP A 194 35.31 37.39 -6.47
CA ASP A 194 35.47 36.98 -7.86
C ASP A 194 35.13 38.12 -8.82
N PHE A 195 34.11 38.93 -8.56
CA PHE A 195 33.81 40.14 -9.28
C PHE A 195 34.96 41.17 -9.14
N ARG A 196 35.44 41.44 -7.94
CA ARG A 196 36.50 42.42 -7.70
C ARG A 196 37.84 42.04 -8.35
N VAL A 197 38.12 40.76 -8.49
CA VAL A 197 39.34 40.29 -9.22
C VAL A 197 39.07 40.01 -10.73
N HIS A 198 37.95 40.50 -11.23
CA HIS A 198 37.56 40.38 -12.66
C HIS A 198 37.43 38.91 -13.16
N ARG A 199 37.07 38.00 -12.30
CA ARG A 199 36.79 36.60 -12.68
C ARG A 199 35.36 36.39 -13.19
N ILE A 200 34.42 37.26 -12.77
CA ILE A 200 33.03 37.23 -13.18
C ILE A 200 32.54 38.65 -13.51
N ASP A 201 31.61 38.77 -14.46
CA ASP A 201 30.95 40.02 -14.82
C ASP A 201 29.84 40.39 -13.82
N MET A 202 29.37 41.66 -13.90
CA MET A 202 28.28 42.15 -13.08
C MET A 202 27.02 41.32 -13.21
N ASP A 203 26.69 40.84 -14.40
CA ASP A 203 25.51 40.02 -14.71
C ASP A 203 25.57 38.63 -14.06
N LYS A 204 26.75 38.15 -13.69
CA LYS A 204 26.96 36.88 -12.98
C LYS A 204 27.12 37.04 -11.48
N TRP A 205 27.26 38.28 -11.01
CA TRP A 205 27.35 38.57 -9.59
C TRP A 205 25.97 38.67 -8.92
N ALA A 206 24.94 39.16 -9.61
CA ALA A 206 23.56 39.25 -9.18
C ALA A 206 22.88 37.89 -9.33
#